data_ac26ccc8a4e134424f26792e81bdcfed
#
_entry.id   ac26ccc8a4e134424f26792e81bdcfed
#
_cell.length_a   1.000
_cell.length_b   1.000
_cell.length_c   1.000
_cell.angle_alpha   90.00
_cell.angle_beta   90.00
_cell.angle_gamma   90.00
#
_symmetry.space_group_name_H-M   'P 1'
#
loop_
_entity.id
_entity.type
_entity.pdbx_description
1 polymer ?
#
loop_
_entity_poly.entity_id
_entity_poly.type
_entity_poly.pdbx_seq_one_letter_code
_entity_poly.pdbx_strand_id
1 'polypeptide(L)'
;MKTFILWICASMMAVSFTSCGNKQTETKLDPELEKQLGTINTAAEEGAEFIAAQMKADPALKKTQSGLVYKITEQGAGDTFKPTDVVKVVYTGKHTNGEEFDSSHGEAVDFPLQNVVPGFREMITMMRPGAKAYCILPSEIAYGERGNQTIAPNETLVFEIETQGLAN
;
A
#
# COMPACT_ATOMS: atom_id res chain seq x y z
N MET A 1 68.54 8.33 9.29
CA MET A 1 69.52 8.27 8.18
C MET A 1 68.73 8.48 6.91
N LYS A 2 68.94 9.63 6.38
CA LYS A 2 69.35 9.98 5.03
C LYS A 2 68.24 9.77 4.00
N THR A 3 67.56 10.85 3.59
CA THR A 3 67.92 11.79 2.49
C THR A 3 67.90 11.09 1.13
N PHE A 4 67.23 11.55 0.08
CA PHE A 4 67.38 12.73 -0.76
C PHE A 4 66.28 12.65 -1.84
N ILE A 5 65.49 13.65 -2.10
CA ILE A 5 65.67 14.80 -3.00
C ILE A 5 65.45 14.50 -4.49
N LEU A 6 64.47 15.10 -5.00
CA LEU A 6 64.33 16.15 -6.05
C LEU A 6 64.29 15.72 -7.53
N TRP A 7 63.42 16.35 -8.19
CA TRP A 7 63.46 17.23 -9.37
C TRP A 7 62.73 16.67 -10.62
N ILE A 8 61.79 17.40 -11.00
CA ILE A 8 61.56 18.42 -12.09
C ILE A 8 61.24 17.76 -13.44
N CYS A 9 60.23 18.13 -14.11
CA CYS A 9 59.95 19.22 -15.03
C CYS A 9 58.61 19.02 -15.73
N ALA A 10 57.81 20.00 -15.64
CA ALA A 10 57.03 20.70 -16.63
C ALA A 10 57.01 20.11 -18.06
N SER A 11 55.82 19.86 -18.56
CA SER A 11 55.51 20.21 -19.94
C SER A 11 53.99 20.47 -20.08
N MET A 12 53.67 21.70 -20.32
CA MET A 12 52.37 22.19 -20.78
C MET A 12 52.02 21.49 -22.09
N MET A 13 50.82 20.87 -22.10
CA MET A 13 50.06 20.77 -23.36
C MET A 13 48.61 21.11 -23.04
N ALA A 14 48.25 22.33 -23.38
CA ALA A 14 46.89 22.78 -23.47
C ALA A 14 46.19 22.02 -24.59
N VAL A 15 45.36 21.06 -24.24
CA VAL A 15 44.38 20.52 -25.18
C VAL A 15 43.07 21.26 -24.89
N SER A 16 42.76 22.20 -25.76
CA SER A 16 41.49 22.84 -25.82
C SER A 16 40.42 21.82 -26.26
N PHE A 17 39.77 21.18 -25.31
CA PHE A 17 38.53 20.49 -25.59
C PHE A 17 37.42 21.53 -25.65
N THR A 18 36.99 21.83 -26.85
CA THR A 18 35.76 22.52 -27.14
C THR A 18 34.64 21.59 -26.70
N SER A 19 34.16 21.78 -25.48
CA SER A 19 32.98 21.10 -24.95
C SER A 19 31.77 21.66 -25.71
N CYS A 20 31.24 20.88 -26.65
CA CYS A 20 29.88 21.01 -27.10
C CYS A 20 28.97 20.89 -25.89
N GLY A 21 28.32 21.98 -25.53
CA GLY A 21 27.38 22.04 -24.44
C GLY A 21 26.20 21.09 -24.67
N ASN A 22 26.19 19.99 -23.97
CA ASN A 22 24.97 19.26 -23.73
C ASN A 22 24.22 20.02 -22.62
N LYS A 23 23.33 20.92 -23.03
CA LYS A 23 22.29 21.44 -22.15
C LYS A 23 21.46 20.26 -21.72
N GLN A 24 21.79 19.68 -20.57
CA GLN A 24 20.81 18.95 -19.78
C GLN A 24 19.74 19.99 -19.45
N THR A 25 18.62 19.87 -20.14
CA THR A 25 17.39 20.53 -19.79
C THR A 25 16.97 19.90 -18.47
N GLU A 26 17.36 20.46 -17.36
CA GLU A 26 16.68 20.22 -16.08
C GLU A 26 15.24 20.69 -16.31
N THR A 27 14.40 19.76 -16.64
CA THR A 27 12.96 19.97 -16.63
C THR A 27 12.60 20.15 -15.16
N LYS A 28 12.60 21.41 -14.69
CA LYS A 28 11.99 21.73 -13.41
C LYS A 28 10.54 21.26 -13.52
N LEU A 29 10.21 20.23 -12.76
CA LEU A 29 8.84 19.84 -12.55
C LEU A 29 8.07 21.05 -12.02
N ASP A 30 6.82 21.18 -12.42
CA ASP A 30 5.91 22.18 -11.87
C ASP A 30 5.88 22.04 -10.35
N PRO A 31 5.99 23.14 -9.57
CA PRO A 31 5.99 23.06 -8.09
C PRO A 31 4.76 22.37 -7.51
N GLU A 32 3.63 22.43 -8.23
CA GLU A 32 2.39 21.73 -7.85
C GLU A 32 2.55 20.21 -8.05
N LEU A 33 3.25 19.79 -9.10
CA LEU A 33 3.53 18.38 -9.37
C LEU A 33 4.54 17.81 -8.39
N GLU A 34 5.57 18.58 -8.00
CA GLU A 34 6.51 18.17 -6.92
C GLU A 34 5.80 18.01 -5.57
N LYS A 35 4.85 18.90 -5.27
CA LYS A 35 4.06 18.82 -4.04
C LYS A 35 3.14 17.60 -4.05
N GLN A 36 2.48 17.31 -5.18
CA GLN A 36 1.65 16.12 -5.32
C GLN A 36 2.47 14.83 -5.24
N LEU A 37 3.64 14.79 -5.88
CA LEU A 37 4.56 13.64 -5.82
C LEU A 37 5.09 13.41 -4.40
N GLY A 38 5.40 14.48 -3.66
CA GLY A 38 5.79 14.42 -2.25
C GLY A 38 4.67 13.85 -1.36
N THR A 39 3.43 14.26 -1.59
CA THR A 39 2.27 13.74 -0.84
C THR A 39 1.97 12.27 -1.16
N ILE A 40 2.15 11.83 -2.40
CA ILE A 40 1.94 10.45 -2.83
C ILE A 40 2.97 9.51 -2.18
N ASN A 41 4.23 9.94 -2.11
CA ASN A 41 5.28 9.15 -1.47
C ASN A 41 5.08 9.04 0.05
N THR A 42 4.65 10.13 0.71
CA THR A 42 4.37 10.12 2.15
C THR A 42 3.25 9.14 2.52
N ALA A 43 2.16 9.10 1.77
CA ALA A 43 1.05 8.18 2.09
C ALA A 43 1.45 6.70 1.99
N ALA A 44 2.28 6.34 1.01
CA ALA A 44 2.81 4.98 0.88
C ALA A 44 3.78 4.62 2.02
N GLU A 45 4.66 5.55 2.39
CA GLU A 45 5.61 5.39 3.49
C GLU A 45 4.88 5.29 4.84
N GLU A 46 3.94 6.17 5.11
CA GLU A 46 3.09 6.15 6.32
C GLU A 46 2.30 4.83 6.42
N GLY A 47 1.79 4.33 5.30
CA GLY A 47 1.10 3.05 5.23
C GLY A 47 2.01 1.87 5.56
N ALA A 48 3.24 1.88 5.05
CA ALA A 48 4.23 0.84 5.33
C ALA A 48 4.68 0.86 6.80
N GLU A 49 4.89 2.05 7.38
CA GLU A 49 5.21 2.23 8.80
C GLU A 49 4.05 1.77 9.69
N PHE A 50 2.82 2.11 9.33
CA PHE A 50 1.62 1.66 10.04
C PHE A 50 1.54 0.13 10.05
N ILE A 51 1.69 -0.52 8.90
CA ILE A 51 1.70 -2.00 8.80
C ILE A 51 2.79 -2.60 9.69
N ALA A 52 4.01 -2.07 9.64
CA ALA A 52 5.12 -2.57 10.45
C ALA A 52 4.85 -2.41 11.96
N ALA A 53 4.27 -1.29 12.36
CA ALA A 53 3.88 -1.03 13.75
C ALA A 53 2.78 -1.99 14.22
N GLN A 54 1.74 -2.22 13.40
CA GLN A 54 0.65 -3.15 13.72
C GLN A 54 1.14 -4.59 13.84
N MET A 55 1.97 -5.06 12.92
CA MET A 55 2.54 -6.41 12.98
C MET A 55 3.47 -6.62 14.18
N LYS A 56 4.15 -5.56 14.62
CA LYS A 56 4.96 -5.59 15.85
C LYS A 56 4.10 -5.62 17.11
N ALA A 57 2.99 -4.88 17.10
CA ALA A 57 2.07 -4.79 18.26
C ALA A 57 1.22 -6.07 18.43
N ASP A 58 0.80 -6.69 17.32
CA ASP A 58 0.00 -7.92 17.33
C ASP A 58 0.69 -9.04 16.53
N PRO A 59 1.40 -9.96 17.22
CA PRO A 59 2.05 -11.11 16.58
C PRO A 59 1.09 -12.13 15.95
N ALA A 60 -0.23 -12.00 16.18
CA ALA A 60 -1.24 -12.85 15.54
C ALA A 60 -1.58 -12.41 14.11
N LEU A 61 -1.16 -11.21 13.72
CA LEU A 61 -1.28 -10.72 12.34
C LEU A 61 -0.37 -11.52 11.41
N LYS A 62 -0.93 -11.92 10.27
CA LYS A 62 -0.25 -12.65 9.20
C LYS A 62 -0.18 -11.77 7.96
N LYS A 63 0.84 -11.97 7.14
CA LYS A 63 0.99 -11.28 5.86
C LYS A 63 1.01 -12.28 4.70
N THR A 64 0.23 -12.01 3.65
CA THR A 64 0.24 -12.79 2.40
C THR A 64 1.31 -12.29 1.43
N GLN A 65 1.49 -13.01 0.32
CA GLN A 65 2.40 -12.59 -0.75
C GLN A 65 1.94 -11.32 -1.48
N SER A 66 0.64 -11.07 -1.52
CA SER A 66 0.07 -9.85 -2.10
C SER A 66 0.29 -8.61 -1.24
N GLY A 67 0.72 -8.78 0.01
CA GLY A 67 0.89 -7.72 0.97
C GLY A 67 -0.26 -7.55 1.96
N LEU A 68 -1.39 -8.26 1.78
CA LEU A 68 -2.51 -8.24 2.71
C LEU A 68 -2.04 -8.66 4.10
N VAL A 69 -2.30 -7.82 5.11
CA VAL A 69 -2.06 -8.16 6.51
C VAL A 69 -3.41 -8.44 7.17
N TYR A 70 -3.54 -9.57 7.87
CA TYR A 70 -4.84 -9.99 8.39
C TYR A 70 -4.75 -10.82 9.66
N LYS A 71 -5.88 -10.87 10.35
CA LYS A 71 -6.13 -11.77 11.48
C LYS A 71 -7.60 -12.17 11.46
N ILE A 72 -7.87 -13.48 11.42
CA ILE A 72 -9.21 -14.00 11.59
C ILE A 72 -9.46 -14.13 13.11
N THR A 73 -10.41 -13.37 13.63
CA THR A 73 -10.75 -13.32 15.05
C THR A 73 -11.80 -14.37 15.40
N GLU A 74 -12.70 -14.68 14.48
CA GLU A 74 -13.69 -15.77 14.59
C GLU A 74 -13.67 -16.59 13.30
N GLN A 75 -13.53 -17.93 13.42
CA GLN A 75 -13.25 -18.78 12.27
C GLN A 75 -14.46 -19.04 11.34
N GLY A 76 -15.67 -18.90 11.84
CA GLY A 76 -16.86 -19.33 11.09
C GLY A 76 -16.93 -20.83 10.87
N ALA A 77 -17.88 -21.27 10.03
CA ALA A 77 -18.13 -22.69 9.73
C ALA A 77 -18.48 -22.90 8.25
N GLY A 78 -18.26 -24.13 7.73
CA GLY A 78 -18.51 -24.47 6.35
C GLY A 78 -17.30 -24.25 5.44
N ASP A 79 -17.56 -24.18 4.13
CA ASP A 79 -16.53 -23.97 3.11
C ASP A 79 -16.18 -22.50 2.96
N THR A 80 -14.98 -22.22 2.47
CA THR A 80 -14.54 -20.87 2.12
C THR A 80 -15.25 -20.39 0.85
N PHE A 81 -15.38 -19.07 0.71
CA PHE A 81 -16.01 -18.45 -0.46
C PHE A 81 -15.11 -18.53 -1.69
N LYS A 82 -15.75 -18.57 -2.87
CA LYS A 82 -15.08 -18.54 -4.17
C LYS A 82 -15.00 -17.11 -4.70
N PRO A 83 -13.99 -16.76 -5.52
CA PRO A 83 -13.87 -15.42 -6.09
C PRO A 83 -15.05 -14.94 -6.95
N THR A 84 -15.92 -15.87 -7.36
CA THR A 84 -17.11 -15.61 -8.17
C THR A 84 -18.39 -15.47 -7.38
N ASP A 85 -18.33 -15.69 -6.08
CA ASP A 85 -19.50 -15.68 -5.21
C ASP A 85 -20.01 -14.25 -4.94
N VAL A 86 -21.30 -14.18 -4.59
CA VAL A 86 -21.91 -13.02 -3.96
C VAL A 86 -22.07 -13.33 -2.49
N VAL A 87 -21.42 -12.53 -1.63
CA VAL A 87 -21.31 -12.82 -0.19
C VAL A 87 -22.01 -11.71 0.60
N LYS A 88 -22.78 -12.10 1.62
CA LYS A 88 -23.34 -11.19 2.62
C LYS A 88 -22.28 -10.82 3.64
N VAL A 89 -21.98 -9.52 3.74
CA VAL A 89 -20.89 -9.01 4.57
C VAL A 89 -21.38 -7.83 5.42
N VAL A 90 -20.99 -7.83 6.68
CA VAL A 90 -21.00 -6.62 7.52
C VAL A 90 -19.56 -6.14 7.59
N TYR A 91 -19.32 -4.85 7.35
CA TYR A 91 -17.96 -4.31 7.32
C TYR A 91 -17.87 -2.88 7.83
N THR A 92 -16.68 -2.51 8.24
CA THR A 92 -16.27 -1.13 8.50
C THR A 92 -14.89 -0.90 7.88
N GLY A 93 -14.78 0.12 7.04
CA GLY A 93 -13.54 0.58 6.43
C GLY A 93 -13.05 1.85 7.11
N LYS A 94 -11.78 1.87 7.50
CA LYS A 94 -11.14 2.98 8.22
C LYS A 94 -9.82 3.38 7.56
N HIS A 95 -9.50 4.66 7.66
CA HIS A 95 -8.16 5.17 7.41
C HIS A 95 -7.18 4.67 8.49
N THR A 96 -5.88 4.82 8.28
CA THR A 96 -4.85 4.44 9.25
C THR A 96 -4.90 5.27 10.54
N ASN A 97 -5.50 6.47 10.49
CA ASN A 97 -5.76 7.32 11.66
C ASN A 97 -6.98 6.88 12.49
N GLY A 98 -7.72 5.83 12.03
CA GLY A 98 -8.91 5.28 12.68
C GLY A 98 -10.23 5.94 12.26
N GLU A 99 -10.21 6.96 11.41
CA GLU A 99 -11.41 7.59 10.87
C GLU A 99 -12.13 6.65 9.90
N GLU A 100 -13.45 6.50 10.05
CA GLU A 100 -14.27 5.67 9.18
C GLU A 100 -14.56 6.42 7.87
N PHE A 101 -14.30 5.76 6.73
CA PHE A 101 -14.64 6.30 5.42
C PHE A 101 -15.85 5.60 4.78
N ASP A 102 -16.13 4.37 5.21
CA ASP A 102 -17.24 3.58 4.69
C ASP A 102 -17.62 2.45 5.65
N SER A 103 -18.91 2.13 5.75
CA SER A 103 -19.38 1.00 6.53
C SER A 103 -20.76 0.52 6.11
N SER A 104 -21.10 -0.70 6.48
CA SER A 104 -22.44 -1.25 6.34
C SER A 104 -23.37 -0.91 7.50
N HIS A 105 -22.90 -0.12 8.48
CA HIS A 105 -23.66 0.29 9.68
C HIS A 105 -24.31 -0.90 10.44
N GLY A 106 -23.66 -2.07 10.41
CA GLY A 106 -24.15 -3.28 11.07
C GLY A 106 -25.16 -4.08 10.26
N GLU A 107 -25.55 -3.63 9.09
CA GLU A 107 -26.44 -4.36 8.18
C GLU A 107 -25.65 -5.20 7.18
N ALA A 108 -26.15 -6.39 6.83
CA ALA A 108 -25.50 -7.23 5.84
C ALA A 108 -25.75 -6.70 4.43
N VAL A 109 -24.69 -6.47 3.68
CA VAL A 109 -24.70 -6.01 2.29
C VAL A 109 -24.20 -7.13 1.38
N ASP A 110 -24.81 -7.27 0.22
CA ASP A 110 -24.45 -8.27 -0.79
C ASP A 110 -23.29 -7.75 -1.66
N PHE A 111 -22.14 -8.40 -1.56
CA PHE A 111 -20.95 -8.08 -2.34
C PHE A 111 -20.65 -9.16 -3.38
N PRO A 112 -20.81 -8.85 -4.68
CA PRO A 112 -20.20 -9.66 -5.75
C PRO A 112 -18.68 -9.54 -5.66
N LEU A 113 -17.99 -10.61 -5.29
CA LEU A 113 -16.53 -10.57 -5.04
C LEU A 113 -15.70 -10.18 -6.27
N GLN A 114 -16.27 -10.26 -7.46
CA GLN A 114 -15.64 -9.80 -8.69
C GLN A 114 -15.53 -8.26 -8.79
N ASN A 115 -16.38 -7.54 -8.06
CA ASN A 115 -16.51 -6.08 -8.15
C ASN A 115 -15.85 -5.33 -7.00
N VAL A 116 -15.24 -6.02 -6.05
CA VAL A 116 -14.52 -5.42 -4.93
C VAL A 116 -13.02 -5.34 -5.20
N VAL A 117 -12.33 -4.49 -4.44
CA VAL A 117 -10.86 -4.36 -4.55
C VAL A 117 -10.15 -5.70 -4.26
N PRO A 118 -9.00 -5.96 -4.89
CA PRO A 118 -8.32 -7.25 -4.82
C PRO A 118 -8.08 -7.76 -3.39
N GLY A 119 -7.61 -6.90 -2.48
CA GLY A 119 -7.32 -7.26 -1.10
C GLY A 119 -8.57 -7.65 -0.30
N PHE A 120 -9.70 -6.96 -0.51
CA PHE A 120 -10.97 -7.30 0.12
C PHE A 120 -11.50 -8.67 -0.36
N ARG A 121 -11.42 -8.92 -1.69
CA ARG A 121 -11.75 -10.22 -2.26
C ARG A 121 -10.86 -11.33 -1.72
N GLU A 122 -9.54 -11.11 -1.67
CA GLU A 122 -8.59 -12.07 -1.12
C GLU A 122 -8.95 -12.42 0.32
N MET A 123 -9.22 -11.41 1.17
CA MET A 123 -9.60 -11.64 2.54
C MET A 123 -10.86 -12.52 2.66
N ILE A 124 -11.92 -12.17 1.95
CA ILE A 124 -13.19 -12.92 2.02
C ILE A 124 -13.02 -14.36 1.53
N THR A 125 -12.22 -14.61 0.50
CA THR A 125 -11.99 -15.98 -0.01
C THR A 125 -11.23 -16.88 0.98
N MET A 126 -10.58 -16.30 1.99
CA MET A 126 -9.96 -17.03 3.10
C MET A 126 -10.91 -17.23 4.29
N MET A 127 -12.08 -16.55 4.28
CA MET A 127 -13.07 -16.62 5.35
C MET A 127 -14.14 -17.68 5.05
N ARG A 128 -14.93 -18.00 6.08
CA ARG A 128 -16.08 -18.92 6.04
C ARG A 128 -17.32 -18.20 6.55
N PRO A 129 -18.52 -18.67 6.26
CA PRO A 129 -19.73 -18.11 6.85
C PRO A 129 -19.64 -17.98 8.37
N GLY A 130 -19.98 -16.80 8.89
CA GLY A 130 -19.88 -16.47 10.32
C GLY A 130 -18.46 -16.11 10.80
N ALA A 131 -17.48 -16.02 9.91
CA ALA A 131 -16.13 -15.59 10.28
C ALA A 131 -16.06 -14.08 10.47
N LYS A 132 -15.18 -13.66 11.40
CA LYS A 132 -14.79 -12.26 11.57
C LYS A 132 -13.29 -12.10 11.37
N ALA A 133 -12.92 -11.01 10.72
CA ALA A 133 -11.53 -10.69 10.43
C ALA A 133 -11.26 -9.20 10.59
N TYR A 134 -10.02 -8.91 10.99
CA TYR A 134 -9.39 -7.61 10.87
C TYR A 134 -8.33 -7.71 9.78
N CYS A 135 -8.28 -6.75 8.88
CA CYS A 135 -7.26 -6.74 7.84
C CYS A 135 -6.80 -5.32 7.48
N ILE A 136 -5.57 -5.24 6.99
CA ILE A 136 -4.93 -4.03 6.52
C ILE A 136 -4.56 -4.27 5.06
N LEU A 137 -5.07 -3.43 4.18
CA LEU A 137 -4.85 -3.49 2.75
C LEU A 137 -3.88 -2.38 2.34
N PRO A 138 -2.64 -2.70 1.96
CA PRO A 138 -1.79 -1.73 1.28
C PRO A 138 -2.45 -1.28 -0.03
N SER A 139 -2.11 -0.07 -0.45
CA SER A 139 -2.77 0.60 -1.58
C SER A 139 -2.79 -0.22 -2.87
N GLU A 140 -1.76 -1.02 -3.14
CA GLU A 140 -1.59 -1.82 -4.35
C GLU A 140 -2.69 -2.87 -4.54
N ILE A 141 -3.30 -3.31 -3.44
CA ILE A 141 -4.42 -4.25 -3.45
C ILE A 141 -5.74 -3.62 -3.02
N ALA A 142 -5.76 -2.29 -2.89
CA ALA A 142 -6.91 -1.46 -2.56
C ALA A 142 -7.23 -0.50 -3.72
N TYR A 143 -7.08 0.82 -3.54
CA TYR A 143 -7.43 1.83 -4.54
C TYR A 143 -6.22 2.39 -5.31
N GLY A 144 -4.99 1.96 -4.98
CA GLY A 144 -3.76 2.25 -5.72
C GLY A 144 -3.39 3.73 -5.74
N GLU A 145 -2.64 4.09 -6.78
CA GLU A 145 -2.12 5.46 -7.01
C GLU A 145 -3.21 6.50 -7.30
N ARG A 146 -4.42 6.07 -7.61
CA ARG A 146 -5.51 6.99 -7.95
C ARG A 146 -6.37 7.37 -6.75
N GLY A 147 -6.47 6.47 -5.75
CA GLY A 147 -7.43 6.64 -4.68
C GLY A 147 -8.88 6.72 -5.19
N ASN A 148 -9.74 7.41 -4.46
CA ASN A 148 -11.09 7.79 -4.88
C ASN A 148 -11.50 9.10 -4.19
N GLN A 149 -12.81 9.43 -4.14
CA GLN A 149 -13.30 10.69 -3.53
C GLN A 149 -12.98 10.83 -2.04
N THR A 150 -12.92 9.72 -1.31
CA THR A 150 -12.71 9.69 0.15
C THR A 150 -11.36 9.09 0.55
N ILE A 151 -10.66 8.43 -0.36
CA ILE A 151 -9.41 7.72 -0.13
C ILE A 151 -8.30 8.37 -0.96
N ALA A 152 -7.23 8.78 -0.29
CA ALA A 152 -6.10 9.43 -0.93
C ALA A 152 -5.31 8.46 -1.85
N PRO A 153 -4.53 9.00 -2.81
CA PRO A 153 -3.56 8.21 -3.58
C PRO A 153 -2.58 7.46 -2.67
N ASN A 154 -2.33 6.20 -2.98
CA ASN A 154 -1.42 5.30 -2.25
C ASN A 154 -1.76 5.08 -0.77
N GLU A 155 -3.00 5.26 -0.39
CA GLU A 155 -3.43 5.11 1.00
C GLU A 155 -3.63 3.64 1.38
N THR A 156 -3.08 3.27 2.53
CA THR A 156 -3.31 1.99 3.20
C THR A 156 -4.61 2.05 3.99
N LEU A 157 -5.43 1.01 3.90
CA LEU A 157 -6.76 0.94 4.50
C LEU A 157 -6.86 -0.19 5.52
N VAL A 158 -7.73 0.02 6.49
CA VAL A 158 -8.05 -0.96 7.54
C VAL A 158 -9.50 -1.38 7.41
N PHE A 159 -9.77 -2.68 7.47
CA PHE A 159 -11.12 -3.21 7.46
C PHE A 159 -11.37 -4.18 8.61
N GLU A 160 -12.54 -4.05 9.17
CA GLU A 160 -13.17 -5.06 10.02
C GLU A 160 -14.30 -5.70 9.21
N ILE A 161 -14.31 -7.03 9.09
CA ILE A 161 -15.19 -7.75 8.18
C ILE A 161 -15.84 -8.91 8.94
N GLU A 162 -17.15 -9.03 8.81
CA GLU A 162 -17.92 -10.21 9.24
C GLU A 162 -18.67 -10.78 8.03
N THR A 163 -18.43 -12.05 7.71
CA THR A 163 -19.13 -12.75 6.64
C THR A 163 -20.32 -13.50 7.20
N GLN A 164 -21.49 -13.35 6.60
CA GLN A 164 -22.71 -14.04 7.05
C GLN A 164 -23.07 -15.27 6.21
N GLY A 165 -22.62 -15.32 4.95
CA GLY A 165 -22.90 -16.43 4.03
C GLY A 165 -23.02 -15.97 2.59
N LEU A 166 -23.48 -16.87 1.72
CA LEU A 166 -23.79 -16.54 0.33
C LEU A 166 -25.07 -15.69 0.27
N ALA A 167 -25.09 -14.73 -0.64
CA ALA A 167 -26.33 -14.08 -1.03
C ALA A 167 -27.20 -15.07 -1.83
N ASN A 168 -28.49 -15.07 -1.56
CA ASN A 168 -29.46 -15.94 -2.25
C ASN A 168 -29.85 -15.33 -3.60
#